data_584da60d3a8913bdc3ceb0d7d002e341
#
_entry.id   584da60d3a8913bdc3ceb0d7d002e341
#
_cell.length_a   1.000
_cell.length_b   1.000
_cell.length_c   1.000
_cell.angle_alpha   90.00
_cell.angle_beta   90.00
_cell.angle_gamma   90.00
#
_symmetry.space_group_name_H-M   'P 1'
#
loop_
_entity.id
_entity.type
_entity.pdbx_description
1 polymer ?
#
loop_
_entity_poly.entity_id
_entity_poly.type
_entity_poly.pdbx_seq_one_letter_code
_entity_poly.pdbx_strand_id
1 'polypeptide(L)'
;MPASTIRADYDQLKNAASQFGGLAQDTRQTLQALQQHVDSLQGGDWVGPGATAFYLEMSGQVVPTLQRLAAAFDSSQRAISQISQIVARAEADAARILRGSGSRPAPLDGEGALTVAEMIGVANSVVGAAESFGGSQLAAAAAAGILDGLTSGGAPAAVVDAVTKALEAGSVDRMLAAFEPSVRDMVKLSPTLSSDMMRLERDGWTIQTGPAGEGSATDSTGKTITIAAPRSDDKLVRSLSHEAGHATGNRPVSIPITDGMTRDEFVRLSVANDMLSEGDATLNNAKVRAEIIAGGGADIEISGTQTAAYQRVYEDFKAGAISQEQAAERMGALVANERTSVPPKKRYLDYYGDSYREYWDTNIAPTRGTP
;
A
#
# COMPACT_ATOMS: atom_id res chain seq x y z
N MET A 1 -31.89 13.43 -17.20
CA MET A 1 -30.96 13.53 -16.05
C MET A 1 -30.17 14.81 -16.26
N PRO A 2 -30.07 15.73 -15.28
CA PRO A 2 -29.21 16.90 -15.44
C PRO A 2 -27.76 16.40 -15.51
N ALA A 3 -27.02 16.89 -16.52
CA ALA A 3 -25.60 16.62 -16.63
C ALA A 3 -24.89 17.16 -15.37
N SER A 4 -24.08 16.33 -14.72
CA SER A 4 -23.25 16.77 -13.60
C SER A 4 -22.29 17.85 -14.11
N THR A 5 -22.40 19.05 -13.56
CA THR A 5 -21.52 20.16 -13.90
C THR A 5 -20.17 19.89 -13.27
N ILE A 6 -19.15 19.58 -14.06
CA ILE A 6 -17.77 19.50 -13.62
C ILE A 6 -17.29 20.95 -13.46
N ARG A 7 -16.93 21.34 -12.25
CA ARG A 7 -16.24 22.62 -11.96
C ARG A 7 -14.84 22.29 -11.50
N ALA A 8 -13.83 22.62 -12.28
CA ALA A 8 -12.46 22.65 -11.78
C ALA A 8 -12.31 23.90 -10.90
N ASP A 9 -11.82 23.72 -9.69
CA ASP A 9 -11.47 24.84 -8.82
C ASP A 9 -10.05 25.31 -9.16
N TYR A 10 -9.98 26.19 -10.16
CA TYR A 10 -8.71 26.76 -10.63
C TYR A 10 -7.95 27.52 -9.54
N ASP A 11 -8.67 28.11 -8.58
CA ASP A 11 -8.06 28.86 -7.49
C ASP A 11 -7.37 27.89 -6.53
N GLN A 12 -7.99 26.74 -6.25
CA GLN A 12 -7.35 25.68 -5.45
C GLN A 12 -6.11 25.09 -6.14
N LEU A 13 -6.19 24.77 -7.44
CA LEU A 13 -5.05 24.29 -8.21
C LEU A 13 -3.90 25.31 -8.23
N LYS A 14 -4.22 26.58 -8.46
CA LYS A 14 -3.25 27.66 -8.43
C LYS A 14 -2.62 27.85 -7.04
N ASN A 15 -3.43 27.78 -6.00
CA ASN A 15 -2.96 27.86 -4.62
C ASN A 15 -2.05 26.68 -4.28
N ALA A 16 -2.41 25.46 -4.65
CA ALA A 16 -1.59 24.28 -4.46
C ALA A 16 -0.24 24.40 -5.21
N ALA A 17 -0.25 24.81 -6.47
CA ALA A 17 0.97 25.06 -7.23
C ALA A 17 1.85 26.13 -6.55
N SER A 18 1.25 27.21 -6.05
CA SER A 18 1.97 28.27 -5.35
C SER A 18 2.60 27.76 -4.02
N GLN A 19 1.87 26.93 -3.28
CA GLN A 19 2.38 26.33 -2.04
C GLN A 19 3.58 25.41 -2.31
N PHE A 20 3.53 24.56 -3.33
CA PHE A 20 4.68 23.73 -3.71
C PHE A 20 5.88 24.59 -4.17
N GLY A 21 5.64 25.67 -4.88
CA GLY A 21 6.69 26.63 -5.22
C GLY A 21 7.32 27.29 -3.99
N GLY A 22 6.51 27.67 -3.01
CA GLY A 22 6.97 28.19 -1.72
C GLY A 22 7.83 27.16 -0.96
N LEU A 23 7.33 25.93 -0.82
CA LEU A 23 8.06 24.83 -0.18
C LEU A 23 9.40 24.52 -0.87
N ALA A 24 9.45 24.57 -2.20
CA ALA A 24 10.72 24.42 -2.92
C ALA A 24 11.73 25.52 -2.58
N GLN A 25 11.25 26.76 -2.48
CA GLN A 25 12.10 27.92 -2.14
C GLN A 25 12.56 27.83 -0.68
N ASP A 26 11.68 27.54 0.27
CA ASP A 26 12.01 27.41 1.70
C ASP A 26 13.02 26.28 1.94
N THR A 27 12.85 25.16 1.22
CA THR A 27 13.80 24.04 1.29
C THR A 27 15.19 24.44 0.79
N ARG A 28 15.27 25.23 -0.30
CA ARG A 28 16.56 25.75 -0.79
C ARG A 28 17.22 26.73 0.17
N GLN A 29 16.43 27.60 0.81
CA GLN A 29 16.94 28.51 1.82
C GLN A 29 17.47 27.74 3.04
N THR A 30 16.72 26.74 3.50
CA THR A 30 17.17 25.85 4.59
C THR A 30 18.46 25.12 4.23
N LEU A 31 18.54 24.59 2.99
CA LEU A 31 19.75 23.93 2.49
C LEU A 31 20.95 24.87 2.48
N GLN A 32 20.77 26.10 1.99
CA GLN A 32 21.82 27.09 1.96
C GLN A 32 22.33 27.49 3.36
N ALA A 33 21.40 27.70 4.30
CA ALA A 33 21.73 27.96 5.70
C ALA A 33 22.48 26.79 6.34
N LEU A 34 22.00 25.55 6.10
CA LEU A 34 22.65 24.34 6.60
C LEU A 34 24.08 24.20 6.06
N GLN A 35 24.30 24.44 4.76
CA GLN A 35 25.62 24.39 4.16
C GLN A 35 26.56 25.44 4.78
N GLN A 36 26.10 26.68 4.98
CA GLN A 36 26.86 27.70 5.66
C GLN A 36 27.26 27.32 7.09
N HIS A 37 26.37 26.68 7.84
CA HIS A 37 26.67 26.20 9.19
C HIS A 37 27.68 25.04 9.17
N VAL A 38 27.52 24.09 8.24
CA VAL A 38 28.47 22.99 8.08
C VAL A 38 29.85 23.50 7.70
N ASP A 39 29.92 24.43 6.75
CA ASP A 39 31.19 25.07 6.33
C ASP A 39 31.86 25.84 7.49
N SER A 40 31.08 26.55 8.29
CA SER A 40 31.55 27.23 9.50
C SER A 40 32.16 26.28 10.53
N LEU A 41 31.50 25.12 10.74
CA LEU A 41 31.99 24.09 11.65
C LEU A 41 33.27 23.41 11.11
N GLN A 42 33.34 23.17 9.80
CA GLN A 42 34.55 22.62 9.16
C GLN A 42 35.76 23.58 9.19
N GLY A 43 35.51 24.88 9.14
CA GLY A 43 36.54 25.91 9.26
C GLY A 43 36.96 26.23 10.69
N GLY A 44 36.29 25.60 11.70
CA GLY A 44 36.58 25.83 13.12
C GLY A 44 37.37 24.70 13.79
N ASP A 45 37.43 24.74 15.11
CA ASP A 45 38.22 23.80 15.92
C ASP A 45 37.53 22.47 16.21
N TRP A 46 36.35 22.21 15.61
CA TRP A 46 35.63 20.96 15.81
C TRP A 46 36.19 19.85 14.92
N VAL A 47 37.09 19.07 15.51
CA VAL A 47 37.86 18.01 14.85
C VAL A 47 37.75 16.69 15.62
N GLY A 48 38.00 15.60 14.94
CA GLY A 48 37.96 14.25 15.54
C GLY A 48 36.97 13.30 14.85
N PRO A 49 36.91 12.03 15.29
CA PRO A 49 36.08 11.01 14.63
C PRO A 49 34.59 11.37 14.54
N GLY A 50 34.05 12.01 15.59
CA GLY A 50 32.63 12.45 15.62
C GLY A 50 32.37 13.58 14.62
N ALA A 51 33.26 14.56 14.49
CA ALA A 51 33.17 15.63 13.49
C ALA A 51 33.24 15.06 12.08
N THR A 52 34.18 14.16 11.83
CA THR A 52 34.33 13.47 10.53
C THR A 52 33.08 12.71 10.16
N ALA A 53 32.50 11.93 11.07
CA ALA A 53 31.25 11.19 10.83
C ALA A 53 30.09 12.16 10.51
N PHE A 54 29.95 13.24 11.26
CA PHE A 54 28.92 14.26 11.00
C PHE A 54 29.07 14.90 9.61
N TYR A 55 30.28 15.27 9.20
CA TYR A 55 30.48 15.87 7.88
C TYR A 55 30.23 14.92 6.73
N LEU A 56 30.59 13.64 6.90
CA LEU A 56 30.24 12.58 5.94
C LEU A 56 28.74 12.38 5.82
N GLU A 57 28.02 12.38 6.92
CA GLU A 57 26.56 12.25 6.92
C GLU A 57 25.89 13.47 6.26
N MET A 58 26.32 14.69 6.61
CA MET A 58 25.82 15.93 6.02
C MET A 58 26.03 15.96 4.52
N SER A 59 27.25 15.70 4.05
CA SER A 59 27.59 15.77 2.61
C SER A 59 27.05 14.58 1.82
N GLY A 60 27.00 13.37 2.41
CA GLY A 60 26.61 12.15 1.73
C GLY A 60 25.11 11.87 1.75
N GLN A 61 24.38 12.37 2.75
CA GLN A 61 22.96 12.04 2.94
C GLN A 61 22.07 13.29 3.05
N VAL A 62 22.33 14.18 4.01
CA VAL A 62 21.41 15.28 4.34
C VAL A 62 21.30 16.30 3.22
N VAL A 63 22.43 16.81 2.73
CA VAL A 63 22.48 17.83 1.65
C VAL A 63 21.87 17.29 0.36
N PRO A 64 22.24 16.09 -0.17
CA PRO A 64 21.62 15.53 -1.36
C PRO A 64 20.12 15.25 -1.18
N THR A 65 19.70 14.93 0.04
CA THR A 65 18.30 14.67 0.36
C THR A 65 17.46 15.96 0.26
N LEU A 66 17.94 17.07 0.85
CA LEU A 66 17.27 18.36 0.74
C LEU A 66 17.24 18.91 -0.71
N GLN A 67 18.29 18.65 -1.49
CA GLN A 67 18.32 19.01 -2.92
C GLN A 67 17.23 18.27 -3.71
N ARG A 68 17.07 16.97 -3.46
CA ARG A 68 16.02 16.15 -4.07
C ARG A 68 14.63 16.61 -3.65
N LEU A 69 14.43 17.03 -2.39
CA LEU A 69 13.16 17.58 -1.90
C LEU A 69 12.76 18.84 -2.66
N ALA A 70 13.67 19.79 -2.74
CA ALA A 70 13.41 21.02 -3.49
C ALA A 70 13.03 20.71 -4.96
N ALA A 71 13.74 19.78 -5.60
CA ALA A 71 13.45 19.36 -6.96
C ALA A 71 12.07 18.66 -7.09
N ALA A 72 11.67 17.85 -6.10
CA ALA A 72 10.35 17.21 -6.05
C ALA A 72 9.23 18.25 -5.94
N PHE A 73 9.36 19.24 -5.07
CA PHE A 73 8.40 20.34 -4.96
C PHE A 73 8.28 21.16 -6.26
N ASP A 74 9.39 21.45 -6.94
CA ASP A 74 9.33 22.10 -8.26
C ASP A 74 8.60 21.26 -9.31
N SER A 75 8.81 19.95 -9.29
CA SER A 75 8.15 19.03 -10.21
C SER A 75 6.64 18.98 -9.93
N SER A 76 6.24 18.97 -8.66
CA SER A 76 4.84 19.01 -8.24
C SER A 76 4.17 20.33 -8.66
N GLN A 77 4.83 21.46 -8.46
CA GLN A 77 4.34 22.76 -8.93
C GLN A 77 4.08 22.76 -10.44
N ARG A 78 5.04 22.26 -11.23
CA ARG A 78 4.92 22.21 -12.70
C ARG A 78 3.78 21.28 -13.13
N ALA A 79 3.65 20.09 -12.51
CA ALA A 79 2.60 19.14 -12.80
C ALA A 79 1.21 19.73 -12.54
N ILE A 80 0.98 20.37 -11.40
CA ILE A 80 -0.30 21.02 -11.07
C ILE A 80 -0.61 22.16 -12.03
N SER A 81 0.40 22.96 -12.40
CA SER A 81 0.22 24.04 -13.38
C SER A 81 -0.15 23.52 -14.76
N GLN A 82 0.43 22.40 -15.18
CA GLN A 82 0.07 21.73 -16.44
C GLN A 82 -1.36 21.16 -16.41
N ILE A 83 -1.75 20.49 -15.32
CA ILE A 83 -3.13 19.99 -15.12
C ILE A 83 -4.13 21.15 -15.24
N SER A 84 -3.88 22.27 -14.58
CA SER A 84 -4.74 23.47 -14.67
C SER A 84 -4.90 23.96 -16.10
N GLN A 85 -3.82 23.99 -16.88
CA GLN A 85 -3.87 24.42 -18.30
C GLN A 85 -4.64 23.44 -19.18
N ILE A 86 -4.51 22.13 -18.94
CA ILE A 86 -5.21 21.08 -19.70
C ILE A 86 -6.71 21.19 -19.46
N VAL A 87 -7.15 21.31 -18.22
CA VAL A 87 -8.56 21.43 -17.86
C VAL A 87 -9.14 22.70 -18.49
N ALA A 88 -8.43 23.84 -18.40
CA ALA A 88 -8.87 25.10 -19.02
C ALA A 88 -9.06 25.00 -20.56
N ARG A 89 -8.17 24.28 -21.24
CA ARG A 89 -8.30 24.02 -22.68
C ARG A 89 -9.49 23.11 -22.98
N ALA A 90 -9.66 22.02 -22.23
CA ALA A 90 -10.81 21.13 -22.42
C ALA A 90 -12.15 21.82 -22.22
N GLU A 91 -12.25 22.71 -21.23
CA GLU A 91 -13.45 23.56 -21.02
C GLU A 91 -13.68 24.56 -22.17
N ALA A 92 -12.62 25.18 -22.66
CA ALA A 92 -12.72 26.10 -23.80
C ALA A 92 -13.17 25.38 -25.08
N ASP A 93 -12.71 24.15 -25.30
CA ASP A 93 -13.10 23.33 -26.45
C ASP A 93 -14.53 22.82 -26.31
N ALA A 94 -14.96 22.38 -25.15
CA ALA A 94 -16.34 22.02 -24.87
C ALA A 94 -17.30 23.22 -25.06
N ALA A 95 -16.91 24.39 -24.58
CA ALA A 95 -17.68 25.62 -24.74
C ALA A 95 -17.78 26.06 -26.21
N ARG A 96 -16.79 25.76 -27.06
CA ARG A 96 -16.80 26.04 -28.51
C ARG A 96 -17.76 25.10 -29.22
N ILE A 97 -17.79 23.84 -28.88
CA ILE A 97 -18.72 22.83 -29.41
C ILE A 97 -20.18 23.22 -29.08
N LEU A 98 -20.44 23.61 -27.83
CA LEU A 98 -21.78 23.97 -27.36
C LEU A 98 -22.30 25.27 -27.96
N ARG A 99 -21.45 26.21 -28.42
CA ARG A 99 -21.84 27.46 -29.05
C ARG A 99 -22.16 27.36 -30.54
N GLY A 100 -22.15 26.17 -31.14
CA GLY A 100 -22.72 25.95 -32.49
C GLY A 100 -21.90 26.52 -33.65
N SER A 101 -20.62 26.80 -33.48
CA SER A 101 -19.74 27.07 -34.62
C SER A 101 -19.43 25.76 -35.32
N GLY A 102 -20.21 25.48 -36.36
CA GLY A 102 -20.21 24.24 -37.12
C GLY A 102 -18.88 23.98 -37.82
N SER A 103 -18.00 23.32 -37.15
CA SER A 103 -16.92 22.52 -37.72
C SER A 103 -16.74 21.33 -36.80
N ARG A 104 -16.93 20.14 -37.35
CA ARG A 104 -16.62 18.88 -36.68
C ARG A 104 -15.20 18.98 -36.10
N PRO A 105 -14.99 18.74 -34.79
CA PRO A 105 -13.64 18.75 -34.26
C PRO A 105 -12.81 17.75 -35.05
N ALA A 106 -11.64 18.17 -35.50
CA ALA A 106 -10.61 17.27 -35.91
C ALA A 106 -10.36 16.29 -34.75
N PRO A 107 -9.95 15.04 -35.00
CA PRO A 107 -9.51 14.16 -33.94
C PRO A 107 -8.56 14.93 -33.03
N LEU A 108 -8.59 14.66 -31.72
CA LEU A 108 -7.72 15.29 -30.72
C LEU A 108 -6.26 14.86 -30.91
N ASP A 109 -5.71 15.07 -32.09
CA ASP A 109 -4.29 14.93 -32.46
C ASP A 109 -3.56 16.26 -32.22
N GLY A 110 -4.10 17.12 -31.36
CA GLY A 110 -3.61 18.45 -31.09
C GLY A 110 -2.66 18.53 -29.93
N GLU A 111 -1.43 18.92 -30.21
CA GLU A 111 -0.39 19.39 -29.31
C GLU A 111 -0.95 20.10 -28.06
N GLY A 112 -1.00 19.41 -26.91
CA GLY A 112 -1.31 20.03 -25.62
C GLY A 112 -2.21 19.31 -24.64
N ALA A 113 -2.91 18.24 -25.01
CA ALA A 113 -3.54 17.34 -24.05
C ALA A 113 -2.55 16.22 -23.72
N LEU A 114 -2.21 16.04 -22.42
CA LEU A 114 -1.43 14.88 -22.02
C LEU A 114 -2.22 13.63 -22.38
N THR A 115 -1.60 12.74 -23.11
CA THR A 115 -2.12 11.38 -23.31
C THR A 115 -2.17 10.66 -21.94
N VAL A 116 -2.99 9.61 -21.85
CA VAL A 116 -2.99 8.77 -20.63
C VAL A 116 -1.57 8.27 -20.31
N ALA A 117 -0.78 7.96 -21.34
CA ALA A 117 0.61 7.54 -21.18
C ALA A 117 1.51 8.64 -20.57
N GLU A 118 1.34 9.89 -20.99
CA GLU A 118 2.08 11.02 -20.42
C GLU A 118 1.64 11.32 -18.98
N MET A 119 0.34 11.24 -18.67
CA MET A 119 -0.16 11.36 -17.29
C MET A 119 0.40 10.27 -16.38
N ILE A 120 0.46 9.03 -16.85
CA ILE A 120 1.11 7.92 -16.15
C ILE A 120 2.60 8.22 -15.96
N GLY A 121 3.28 8.73 -16.99
CA GLY A 121 4.70 9.12 -16.90
C GLY A 121 4.96 10.20 -15.85
N VAL A 122 4.10 11.22 -15.79
CA VAL A 122 4.17 12.27 -14.76
C VAL A 122 3.90 11.69 -13.37
N ALA A 123 2.85 10.89 -13.21
CA ALA A 123 2.52 10.26 -11.95
C ALA A 123 3.69 9.40 -11.42
N ASN A 124 4.25 8.54 -12.25
CA ASN A 124 5.40 7.70 -11.89
C ASN A 124 6.65 8.53 -11.56
N SER A 125 6.88 9.64 -12.26
CA SER A 125 8.00 10.55 -11.99
C SER A 125 7.86 11.24 -10.63
N VAL A 126 6.65 11.66 -10.25
CA VAL A 126 6.38 12.29 -8.94
C VAL A 126 6.53 11.27 -7.83
N VAL A 127 5.99 10.06 -8.01
CA VAL A 127 6.11 8.97 -7.03
C VAL A 127 7.56 8.51 -6.89
N GLY A 128 8.30 8.35 -7.98
CA GLY A 128 9.71 7.97 -7.95
C GLY A 128 10.61 9.05 -7.29
N ALA A 129 10.30 10.34 -7.50
CA ALA A 129 10.97 11.42 -6.80
C ALA A 129 10.68 11.38 -5.29
N ALA A 130 9.42 11.16 -4.92
CA ALA A 130 8.99 11.03 -3.52
C ALA A 130 9.67 9.83 -2.83
N GLU A 131 9.76 8.69 -3.52
CA GLU A 131 10.47 7.50 -3.05
C GLU A 131 11.96 7.77 -2.79
N SER A 132 12.63 8.37 -3.77
CA SER A 132 14.06 8.73 -3.67
C SER A 132 14.35 9.67 -2.49
N PHE A 133 13.33 10.38 -2.04
CA PHE A 133 13.40 11.41 -1.02
C PHE A 133 13.10 10.90 0.39
N GLY A 134 12.01 10.18 0.57
CA GLY A 134 11.48 9.75 1.88
C GLY A 134 11.11 8.27 1.91
N GLY A 135 11.57 7.47 0.94
CA GLY A 135 11.26 6.04 0.87
C GLY A 135 9.81 5.77 0.44
N SER A 136 9.42 4.53 0.62
CA SER A 136 8.14 4.00 0.14
C SER A 136 6.90 4.72 0.69
N GLN A 137 6.95 5.20 1.94
CA GLN A 137 5.82 5.92 2.55
C GLN A 137 5.52 7.25 1.84
N LEU A 138 6.56 8.03 1.49
CA LEU A 138 6.35 9.29 0.79
C LEU A 138 5.93 9.05 -0.66
N ALA A 139 6.42 7.98 -1.30
CA ALA A 139 5.96 7.55 -2.62
C ALA A 139 4.48 7.19 -2.61
N ALA A 140 4.03 6.43 -1.61
CA ALA A 140 2.62 6.06 -1.46
C ALA A 140 1.71 7.26 -1.15
N ALA A 141 2.18 8.21 -0.32
CA ALA A 141 1.46 9.46 -0.07
C ALA A 141 1.31 10.31 -1.34
N ALA A 142 2.37 10.39 -2.16
CA ALA A 142 2.33 11.06 -3.46
C ALA A 142 1.34 10.39 -4.43
N ALA A 143 1.33 9.06 -4.50
CA ALA A 143 0.38 8.30 -5.30
C ALA A 143 -1.08 8.55 -4.87
N ALA A 144 -1.35 8.52 -3.56
CA ALA A 144 -2.67 8.82 -3.02
C ALA A 144 -3.13 10.25 -3.36
N GLY A 145 -2.23 11.25 -3.25
CA GLY A 145 -2.53 12.65 -3.61
C GLY A 145 -2.82 12.83 -5.09
N ILE A 146 -2.13 12.09 -5.97
CA ILE A 146 -2.41 12.11 -7.41
C ILE A 146 -3.81 11.55 -7.70
N LEU A 147 -4.16 10.41 -7.11
CA LEU A 147 -5.46 9.78 -7.32
C LEU A 147 -6.61 10.64 -6.77
N ASP A 148 -6.43 11.23 -5.58
CA ASP A 148 -7.40 12.17 -5.02
C ASP A 148 -7.58 13.39 -5.93
N GLY A 149 -6.48 13.97 -6.41
CA GLY A 149 -6.51 15.10 -7.35
C GLY A 149 -7.20 14.77 -8.68
N LEU A 150 -6.99 13.60 -9.26
CA LEU A 150 -7.67 13.16 -10.48
C LEU A 150 -9.16 12.92 -10.24
N THR A 151 -9.50 12.29 -9.11
CA THR A 151 -10.89 11.96 -8.77
C THR A 151 -11.69 13.23 -8.45
N SER A 152 -11.17 14.09 -7.59
CA SER A 152 -11.80 15.36 -7.23
C SER A 152 -11.82 16.37 -8.37
N GLY A 153 -10.83 16.33 -9.27
CA GLY A 153 -10.74 17.12 -10.48
C GLY A 153 -11.67 16.65 -11.62
N GLY A 154 -12.44 15.57 -11.42
CA GLY A 154 -13.42 15.06 -12.38
C GLY A 154 -12.79 14.42 -13.63
N ALA A 155 -11.60 13.86 -13.51
CA ALA A 155 -10.98 13.12 -14.60
C ALA A 155 -11.87 11.96 -15.07
N PRO A 156 -11.89 11.63 -16.39
CA PRO A 156 -12.65 10.48 -16.89
C PRO A 156 -12.29 9.19 -16.15
N ALA A 157 -13.28 8.35 -15.82
CA ALA A 157 -13.07 7.11 -15.06
C ALA A 157 -11.99 6.21 -15.68
N ALA A 158 -11.89 6.15 -17.01
CA ALA A 158 -10.86 5.39 -17.71
C ALA A 158 -9.43 5.93 -17.45
N VAL A 159 -9.28 7.25 -17.25
CA VAL A 159 -8.00 7.89 -16.92
C VAL A 159 -7.62 7.56 -15.46
N VAL A 160 -8.57 7.72 -14.55
CA VAL A 160 -8.36 7.36 -13.13
C VAL A 160 -7.96 5.89 -13.02
N ASP A 161 -8.67 4.97 -13.68
CA ASP A 161 -8.37 3.55 -13.70
C ASP A 161 -6.97 3.25 -14.23
N ALA A 162 -6.59 3.86 -15.37
CA ALA A 162 -5.27 3.64 -15.97
C ALA A 162 -4.12 4.16 -15.08
N VAL A 163 -4.30 5.34 -14.48
CA VAL A 163 -3.30 5.90 -13.55
C VAL A 163 -3.23 5.07 -12.27
N THR A 164 -4.38 4.64 -11.72
CA THR A 164 -4.43 3.76 -10.54
C THR A 164 -3.63 2.48 -10.78
N LYS A 165 -3.88 1.78 -11.89
CA LYS A 165 -3.15 0.56 -12.25
C LYS A 165 -1.65 0.78 -12.38
N ALA A 166 -1.24 1.91 -12.95
CA ALA A 166 0.18 2.23 -13.08
C ALA A 166 0.85 2.49 -11.72
N LEU A 167 0.16 3.18 -10.82
CA LEU A 167 0.64 3.44 -9.46
C LEU A 167 0.69 2.17 -8.61
N GLU A 168 -0.33 1.32 -8.71
CA GLU A 168 -0.35 0.00 -8.07
C GLU A 168 0.82 -0.88 -8.55
N ALA A 169 1.06 -0.93 -9.87
CA ALA A 169 2.20 -1.65 -10.43
C ALA A 169 3.54 -1.11 -9.90
N GLY A 170 3.67 0.21 -9.77
CA GLY A 170 4.84 0.84 -9.16
C GLY A 170 5.04 0.45 -7.70
N SER A 171 3.96 0.39 -6.91
CA SER A 171 4.00 -0.09 -5.52
C SER A 171 4.43 -1.55 -5.43
N VAL A 172 3.94 -2.41 -6.34
CA VAL A 172 4.39 -3.81 -6.42
C VAL A 172 5.91 -3.87 -6.64
N ASP A 173 6.44 -3.10 -7.59
CA ASP A 173 7.87 -3.11 -7.89
C ASP A 173 8.73 -2.64 -6.70
N ARG A 174 8.28 -1.64 -5.94
CA ARG A 174 8.98 -1.14 -4.76
C ARG A 174 8.89 -2.11 -3.57
N MET A 175 7.67 -2.50 -3.21
CA MET A 175 7.42 -3.39 -2.06
C MET A 175 8.09 -4.74 -2.20
N LEU A 176 8.21 -5.23 -3.43
CA LEU A 176 8.77 -6.53 -3.76
C LEU A 176 10.13 -6.43 -4.48
N ALA A 177 10.87 -5.35 -4.28
CA ALA A 177 12.16 -5.13 -4.94
C ALA A 177 13.19 -6.24 -4.67
N ALA A 178 13.11 -6.91 -3.50
CA ALA A 178 13.97 -8.04 -3.12
C ALA A 178 13.53 -9.39 -3.73
N PHE A 179 12.38 -9.44 -4.42
CA PHE A 179 11.86 -10.65 -5.04
C PHE A 179 12.15 -10.68 -6.54
N GLU A 180 12.15 -11.88 -7.12
CA GLU A 180 12.37 -12.06 -8.54
C GLU A 180 11.32 -11.30 -9.38
N PRO A 181 11.69 -10.84 -10.61
CA PRO A 181 10.74 -10.16 -11.49
C PRO A 181 9.47 -10.97 -11.78
N SER A 182 9.59 -12.30 -11.93
CA SER A 182 8.48 -13.22 -12.16
C SER A 182 7.43 -13.20 -11.03
N VAL A 183 7.85 -13.05 -9.77
CA VAL A 183 6.96 -12.89 -8.63
C VAL A 183 6.19 -11.57 -8.75
N ARG A 184 6.89 -10.47 -9.05
CA ARG A 184 6.25 -9.14 -9.23
C ARG A 184 5.27 -9.12 -10.38
N ASP A 185 5.64 -9.74 -11.51
CA ASP A 185 4.77 -9.83 -12.69
C ASP A 185 3.51 -10.64 -12.38
N MET A 186 3.62 -11.73 -11.61
CA MET A 186 2.47 -12.52 -11.17
C MET A 186 1.56 -11.72 -10.22
N VAL A 187 2.12 -10.94 -9.28
CA VAL A 187 1.36 -10.06 -8.38
C VAL A 187 0.58 -9.01 -9.17
N LYS A 188 1.17 -8.42 -10.21
CA LYS A 188 0.51 -7.42 -11.09
C LYS A 188 -0.68 -7.97 -11.87
N LEU A 189 -0.82 -9.29 -12.00
CA LEU A 189 -2.02 -9.91 -12.58
C LEU A 189 -3.24 -9.85 -11.67
N SER A 190 -3.05 -9.59 -10.36
CA SER A 190 -4.14 -9.45 -9.40
C SER A 190 -4.35 -7.97 -9.02
N PRO A 191 -5.46 -7.36 -9.44
CA PRO A 191 -5.86 -6.02 -8.98
C PRO A 191 -5.95 -5.93 -7.46
N THR A 192 -6.48 -6.95 -6.80
CA THR A 192 -6.58 -7.00 -5.33
C THR A 192 -5.20 -6.95 -4.69
N LEU A 193 -4.27 -7.83 -5.10
CA LEU A 193 -2.95 -7.87 -4.46
C LEU A 193 -2.10 -6.64 -4.81
N SER A 194 -2.23 -6.09 -6.03
CA SER A 194 -1.60 -4.82 -6.41
C SER A 194 -2.09 -3.65 -5.55
N SER A 195 -3.39 -3.58 -5.30
CA SER A 195 -3.99 -2.58 -4.40
C SER A 195 -3.56 -2.79 -2.94
N ASP A 196 -3.47 -4.05 -2.48
CA ASP A 196 -2.92 -4.37 -1.17
C ASP A 196 -1.48 -3.88 -1.03
N MET A 197 -0.62 -4.07 -2.04
CA MET A 197 0.76 -3.57 -2.02
C MET A 197 0.81 -2.05 -1.88
N MET A 198 0.00 -1.32 -2.63
CA MET A 198 -0.07 0.14 -2.52
C MET A 198 -0.57 0.59 -1.14
N ARG A 199 -1.56 -0.11 -0.57
CA ARG A 199 -2.07 0.16 0.79
C ARG A 199 -1.01 -0.12 1.86
N LEU A 200 -0.34 -1.27 1.78
CA LEU A 200 0.72 -1.67 2.71
C LEU A 200 1.89 -0.70 2.67
N GLU A 201 2.31 -0.28 1.47
CA GLU A 201 3.35 0.73 1.28
C GLU A 201 2.98 2.06 1.97
N ARG A 202 1.77 2.58 1.72
CA ARG A 202 1.25 3.79 2.34
C ARG A 202 1.24 3.69 3.86
N ASP A 203 0.85 2.54 4.39
CA ASP A 203 0.71 2.32 5.82
C ASP A 203 2.05 1.96 6.50
N GLY A 204 3.16 1.95 5.74
CA GLY A 204 4.53 1.79 6.23
C GLY A 204 4.94 0.35 6.54
N TRP A 205 4.33 -0.61 5.86
CA TRP A 205 4.70 -2.01 5.96
C TRP A 205 5.97 -2.33 5.16
N THR A 206 6.66 -3.36 5.60
CA THR A 206 7.80 -3.96 4.86
C THR A 206 7.51 -5.41 4.55
N ILE A 207 8.05 -5.90 3.42
CA ILE A 207 7.93 -7.31 3.01
C ILE A 207 9.35 -7.85 2.84
N GLN A 208 9.62 -8.98 3.48
CA GLN A 208 10.93 -9.62 3.46
C GLN A 208 10.84 -11.14 3.32
N THR A 209 11.94 -11.76 2.92
CA THR A 209 12.06 -13.22 2.93
C THR A 209 12.52 -13.70 4.31
N GLY A 210 11.88 -14.75 4.79
CA GLY A 210 12.25 -15.43 6.04
C GLY A 210 13.24 -16.57 5.81
N PRO A 211 13.78 -17.14 6.91
CA PRO A 211 14.70 -18.26 6.84
C PRO A 211 14.03 -19.55 6.33
N ALA A 212 14.85 -20.43 5.77
CA ALA A 212 14.39 -21.72 5.27
C ALA A 212 13.83 -22.60 6.40
N GLY A 213 12.68 -23.23 6.14
CA GLY A 213 12.03 -24.16 7.08
C GLY A 213 11.10 -23.49 8.09
N GLU A 214 11.02 -22.18 8.11
CA GLU A 214 10.04 -21.42 8.90
C GLU A 214 8.75 -21.16 8.09
N GLY A 215 7.68 -20.76 8.78
CA GLY A 215 6.43 -20.33 8.18
C GLY A 215 6.50 -18.88 7.67
N SER A 216 5.56 -18.50 6.79
CA SER A 216 5.28 -17.08 6.55
C SER A 216 4.49 -16.52 7.72
N ALA A 217 4.60 -15.22 7.98
CA ALA A 217 3.94 -14.58 9.11
C ALA A 217 3.75 -13.07 8.88
N THR A 218 2.70 -12.54 9.48
CA THR A 218 2.40 -11.11 9.54
C THR A 218 2.58 -10.59 10.97
N ASP A 219 3.51 -9.66 11.15
CA ASP A 219 3.68 -8.90 12.39
C ASP A 219 2.99 -7.54 12.26
N SER A 220 1.79 -7.43 12.83
CA SER A 220 1.00 -6.19 12.80
C SER A 220 1.59 -5.08 13.67
N THR A 221 2.38 -5.41 14.69
CA THR A 221 3.04 -4.43 15.56
C THR A 221 4.24 -3.82 14.87
N GLY A 222 5.11 -4.66 14.31
CA GLY A 222 6.29 -4.25 13.55
C GLY A 222 6.00 -3.88 12.10
N LYS A 223 4.75 -4.03 11.64
CA LYS A 223 4.32 -3.81 10.26
C LYS A 223 5.23 -4.52 9.25
N THR A 224 5.43 -5.82 9.48
CA THR A 224 6.31 -6.62 8.65
C THR A 224 5.61 -7.90 8.20
N ILE A 225 5.66 -8.18 6.91
CA ILE A 225 5.30 -9.47 6.34
C ILE A 225 6.57 -10.23 6.03
N THR A 226 6.72 -11.42 6.61
CA THR A 226 7.84 -12.33 6.35
C THR A 226 7.34 -13.51 5.54
N ILE A 227 7.90 -13.72 4.35
CA ILE A 227 7.54 -14.81 3.45
C ILE A 227 8.61 -15.90 3.53
N ALA A 228 8.22 -17.11 3.92
CA ALA A 228 9.13 -18.24 4.00
C ALA A 228 9.78 -18.57 2.64
N ALA A 229 11.09 -18.68 2.62
CA ALA A 229 11.90 -18.99 1.42
C ALA A 229 12.94 -20.08 1.74
N PRO A 230 13.51 -20.82 0.76
CA PRO A 230 13.19 -20.71 -0.66
C PRO A 230 11.90 -21.45 -1.05
N ARG A 231 11.14 -20.90 -1.98
CA ARG A 231 9.92 -21.50 -2.55
C ARG A 231 9.81 -21.13 -4.03
N SER A 232 9.00 -21.86 -4.80
CA SER A 232 8.62 -21.46 -6.16
C SER A 232 7.75 -20.20 -6.14
N ASP A 233 7.73 -19.46 -7.25
CA ASP A 233 7.05 -18.16 -7.35
C ASP A 233 5.56 -18.25 -7.02
N ASP A 234 4.87 -19.29 -7.50
CA ASP A 234 3.47 -19.57 -7.18
C ASP A 234 3.24 -19.70 -5.68
N LYS A 235 4.13 -20.39 -4.95
CA LYS A 235 4.06 -20.55 -3.50
C LYS A 235 4.43 -19.29 -2.73
N LEU A 236 5.37 -18.49 -3.25
CA LEU A 236 5.68 -17.16 -2.69
C LEU A 236 4.46 -16.25 -2.80
N VAL A 237 3.84 -16.15 -3.99
CA VAL A 237 2.66 -15.31 -4.21
C VAL A 237 1.45 -15.82 -3.43
N ARG A 238 1.25 -17.14 -3.31
CA ARG A 238 0.23 -17.73 -2.44
C ARG A 238 0.39 -17.26 -0.99
N SER A 239 1.60 -17.40 -0.45
CA SER A 239 1.88 -16.97 0.93
C SER A 239 1.70 -15.47 1.08
N LEU A 240 2.24 -14.68 0.15
CA LEU A 240 2.11 -13.23 0.17
C LEU A 240 0.64 -12.77 0.16
N SER A 241 -0.20 -13.38 -0.67
CA SER A 241 -1.62 -13.03 -0.73
C SER A 241 -2.39 -13.37 0.55
N HIS A 242 -1.99 -14.43 1.26
CA HIS A 242 -2.54 -14.78 2.56
C HIS A 242 -2.08 -13.78 3.63
N GLU A 243 -0.77 -13.55 3.74
CA GLU A 243 -0.21 -12.61 4.73
C GLU A 243 -0.68 -11.16 4.49
N ALA A 244 -0.82 -10.74 3.23
CA ALA A 244 -1.41 -9.44 2.90
C ALA A 244 -2.87 -9.35 3.38
N GLY A 245 -3.62 -10.43 3.32
CA GLY A 245 -4.98 -10.50 3.87
C GLY A 245 -5.03 -10.23 5.39
N HIS A 246 -4.08 -10.74 6.16
CA HIS A 246 -3.93 -10.39 7.58
C HIS A 246 -3.57 -8.91 7.77
N ALA A 247 -2.59 -8.42 7.01
CA ALA A 247 -2.07 -7.05 7.16
C ALA A 247 -3.08 -5.97 6.73
N THR A 248 -3.92 -6.24 5.74
CA THR A 248 -4.93 -5.32 5.23
C THR A 248 -6.33 -5.53 5.85
N GLY A 249 -6.50 -6.59 6.63
CA GLY A 249 -7.74 -6.89 7.35
C GLY A 249 -8.09 -5.83 8.40
N ASN A 250 -9.37 -5.79 8.78
CA ASN A 250 -9.88 -4.85 9.78
C ASN A 250 -10.12 -5.53 11.15
N ARG A 251 -9.49 -6.69 11.40
CA ARG A 251 -9.65 -7.38 12.67
C ARG A 251 -8.80 -6.72 13.76
N PRO A 252 -9.29 -6.65 15.00
CA PRO A 252 -8.47 -6.18 16.11
C PRO A 252 -7.21 -7.05 16.27
N VAL A 253 -6.07 -6.42 16.50
CA VAL A 253 -4.81 -7.14 16.78
C VAL A 253 -4.90 -7.91 18.11
N SER A 254 -5.70 -7.43 19.05
CA SER A 254 -5.94 -8.08 20.34
C SER A 254 -7.34 -7.78 20.86
N ILE A 255 -7.87 -8.70 21.66
CA ILE A 255 -9.13 -8.49 22.37
C ILE A 255 -8.87 -7.67 23.65
N PRO A 256 -9.57 -6.55 23.84
CA PRO A 256 -9.44 -5.74 25.06
C PRO A 256 -9.83 -6.56 26.31
N ILE A 257 -8.98 -6.47 27.35
CA ILE A 257 -9.24 -7.11 28.62
C ILE A 257 -10.10 -6.17 29.45
N THR A 258 -11.29 -6.65 29.84
CA THR A 258 -12.25 -5.88 30.66
C THR A 258 -12.27 -6.37 32.10
N ASP A 259 -12.77 -5.51 33.02
CA ASP A 259 -13.01 -5.92 34.40
C ASP A 259 -13.96 -7.09 34.49
N GLY A 260 -13.62 -8.10 35.29
CA GLY A 260 -14.42 -9.32 35.45
C GLY A 260 -14.26 -10.37 34.34
N MET A 261 -13.57 -10.08 33.24
CA MET A 261 -13.31 -11.07 32.18
C MET A 261 -12.54 -12.26 32.76
N THR A 262 -13.03 -13.47 32.49
CA THR A 262 -12.37 -14.70 32.90
C THR A 262 -11.31 -15.14 31.87
N ARG A 263 -10.39 -16.02 32.32
CA ARG A 263 -9.39 -16.62 31.42
C ARG A 263 -10.03 -17.32 30.21
N ASP A 264 -11.05 -18.14 30.48
CA ASP A 264 -11.72 -18.91 29.42
C ASP A 264 -12.47 -18.02 28.45
N GLU A 265 -13.04 -16.92 28.92
CA GLU A 265 -13.70 -15.93 28.07
C GLU A 265 -12.69 -15.19 27.18
N PHE A 266 -11.55 -14.73 27.74
CA PHE A 266 -10.48 -14.12 26.99
C PHE A 266 -9.94 -15.06 25.90
N VAL A 267 -9.62 -16.31 26.27
CA VAL A 267 -9.13 -17.31 25.31
C VAL A 267 -10.16 -17.56 24.20
N ARG A 268 -11.42 -17.74 24.56
CA ARG A 268 -12.48 -17.98 23.57
C ARG A 268 -12.63 -16.83 22.58
N LEU A 269 -12.63 -15.59 23.08
CA LEU A 269 -12.81 -14.40 22.23
C LEU A 269 -11.58 -14.16 21.34
N SER A 270 -10.38 -14.32 21.89
CA SER A 270 -9.12 -14.15 21.15
C SER A 270 -8.99 -15.19 20.04
N VAL A 271 -9.26 -16.47 20.34
CA VAL A 271 -9.24 -17.52 19.31
C VAL A 271 -10.30 -17.28 18.23
N ALA A 272 -11.50 -16.86 18.61
CA ALA A 272 -12.54 -16.55 17.62
C ALA A 272 -12.12 -15.41 16.69
N ASN A 273 -11.46 -14.36 17.22
CA ASN A 273 -10.93 -13.26 16.44
C ASN A 273 -9.85 -13.74 15.47
N ASP A 274 -8.92 -14.60 15.93
CA ASP A 274 -7.86 -15.13 15.07
C ASP A 274 -8.43 -16.02 13.95
N MET A 275 -9.43 -16.83 14.25
CA MET A 275 -10.07 -17.65 13.22
C MET A 275 -10.80 -16.80 12.18
N LEU A 276 -11.39 -15.67 12.56
CA LEU A 276 -11.92 -14.71 11.60
C LEU A 276 -10.82 -14.05 10.76
N SER A 277 -9.69 -13.71 11.37
CA SER A 277 -8.52 -13.17 10.66
C SER A 277 -7.94 -14.18 9.65
N GLU A 278 -7.80 -15.43 10.04
CA GLU A 278 -7.42 -16.54 9.14
C GLU A 278 -8.42 -16.71 7.98
N GLY A 279 -9.71 -16.54 8.28
CA GLY A 279 -10.78 -16.59 7.28
C GLY A 279 -10.67 -15.45 6.26
N ASP A 280 -10.45 -14.22 6.71
CA ASP A 280 -10.23 -13.06 5.83
C ASP A 280 -8.97 -13.25 4.96
N ALA A 281 -7.87 -13.71 5.54
CA ALA A 281 -6.62 -13.99 4.83
C ALA A 281 -6.78 -15.08 3.76
N THR A 282 -7.52 -16.16 4.08
CA THR A 282 -7.81 -17.24 3.15
C THR A 282 -8.74 -16.75 2.02
N LEU A 283 -9.72 -15.90 2.32
CA LEU A 283 -10.60 -15.28 1.33
C LEU A 283 -9.80 -14.38 0.39
N ASN A 284 -8.88 -13.56 0.93
CA ASN A 284 -7.97 -12.74 0.12
C ASN A 284 -7.14 -13.59 -0.83
N ASN A 285 -6.53 -14.66 -0.33
CA ASN A 285 -5.76 -15.60 -1.17
C ASN A 285 -6.63 -16.24 -2.26
N ALA A 286 -7.85 -16.66 -1.97
CA ALA A 286 -8.77 -17.24 -2.96
C ALA A 286 -9.14 -16.23 -4.06
N LYS A 287 -9.38 -14.97 -3.69
CA LYS A 287 -9.67 -13.87 -4.60
C LYS A 287 -8.48 -13.57 -5.52
N VAL A 288 -7.29 -13.40 -4.94
CA VAL A 288 -6.04 -13.17 -5.66
C VAL A 288 -5.75 -14.31 -6.64
N ARG A 289 -5.90 -15.58 -6.21
CA ARG A 289 -5.78 -16.75 -7.07
C ARG A 289 -6.68 -16.66 -8.31
N ALA A 290 -7.96 -16.35 -8.10
CA ALA A 290 -8.92 -16.25 -9.19
C ALA A 290 -8.57 -15.13 -10.18
N GLU A 291 -8.06 -14.00 -9.69
CA GLU A 291 -7.63 -12.87 -10.51
C GLU A 291 -6.37 -13.21 -11.33
N ILE A 292 -5.37 -13.84 -10.72
CA ILE A 292 -4.14 -14.29 -11.41
C ILE A 292 -4.47 -15.25 -12.53
N ILE A 293 -5.32 -16.27 -12.27
CA ILE A 293 -5.76 -17.23 -13.31
C ILE A 293 -6.50 -16.49 -14.44
N ALA A 294 -7.40 -15.57 -14.11
CA ALA A 294 -8.13 -14.77 -15.10
C ALA A 294 -7.20 -13.88 -15.93
N GLY A 295 -6.09 -13.41 -15.34
CA GLY A 295 -5.04 -12.65 -16.00
C GLY A 295 -4.07 -13.51 -16.84
N GLY A 296 -4.27 -14.83 -16.92
CA GLY A 296 -3.42 -15.77 -17.67
C GLY A 296 -2.17 -16.24 -16.90
N GLY A 297 -2.08 -15.96 -15.60
CA GLY A 297 -1.00 -16.43 -14.75
C GLY A 297 -1.17 -17.87 -14.26
N ALA A 298 -0.13 -18.39 -13.58
CA ALA A 298 -0.15 -19.71 -12.98
C ALA A 298 -1.12 -19.80 -11.80
N ASP A 299 -1.65 -21.00 -11.55
CA ASP A 299 -2.45 -21.27 -10.36
C ASP A 299 -1.59 -21.27 -9.09
N ILE A 300 -1.74 -20.27 -8.24
CA ILE A 300 -1.03 -20.15 -6.97
C ILE A 300 -1.59 -21.07 -5.88
N GLU A 301 -2.71 -21.73 -6.12
CA GLU A 301 -3.52 -22.50 -5.15
C GLU A 301 -4.07 -21.63 -3.98
N ILE A 302 -4.90 -22.22 -3.13
CA ILE A 302 -5.33 -21.60 -1.87
C ILE A 302 -4.52 -22.21 -0.74
N SER A 303 -4.03 -21.38 0.19
CA SER A 303 -3.31 -21.84 1.39
C SER A 303 -4.17 -22.78 2.22
N GLY A 304 -3.55 -23.84 2.77
CA GLY A 304 -4.23 -24.85 3.57
C GLY A 304 -4.46 -26.17 2.82
N THR A 305 -5.13 -27.10 3.49
CA THR A 305 -5.34 -28.48 3.00
C THR A 305 -6.74 -28.73 2.47
N GLN A 306 -7.70 -27.85 2.79
CA GLN A 306 -9.11 -27.97 2.42
C GLN A 306 -9.48 -27.15 1.17
N THR A 307 -8.59 -27.10 0.18
CA THR A 307 -8.67 -26.24 -1.01
C THR A 307 -10.05 -26.29 -1.69
N ALA A 308 -10.64 -27.48 -1.85
CA ALA A 308 -11.97 -27.62 -2.47
C ALA A 308 -13.11 -27.02 -1.63
N ALA A 309 -12.98 -27.00 -0.30
CA ALA A 309 -13.96 -26.37 0.58
C ALA A 309 -13.81 -24.85 0.55
N TYR A 310 -12.57 -24.33 0.59
CA TYR A 310 -12.28 -22.90 0.44
C TYR A 310 -12.79 -22.38 -0.92
N GLN A 311 -12.55 -23.13 -1.99
CA GLN A 311 -13.04 -22.75 -3.33
C GLN A 311 -14.55 -22.59 -3.36
N ARG A 312 -15.33 -23.52 -2.75
CA ARG A 312 -16.80 -23.41 -2.67
C ARG A 312 -17.25 -22.18 -1.90
N VAL A 313 -16.61 -21.88 -0.76
CA VAL A 313 -16.93 -20.66 0.02
C VAL A 313 -16.66 -19.42 -0.81
N TYR A 314 -15.55 -19.40 -1.54
CA TYR A 314 -15.22 -18.27 -2.43
C TYR A 314 -16.23 -18.12 -3.57
N GLU A 315 -16.69 -19.22 -4.18
CA GLU A 315 -17.71 -19.18 -5.23
C GLU A 315 -19.05 -18.66 -4.71
N ASP A 316 -19.49 -19.08 -3.52
CA ASP A 316 -20.68 -18.55 -2.86
C ASP A 316 -20.56 -17.03 -2.61
N PHE A 317 -19.40 -16.58 -2.15
CA PHE A 317 -19.11 -15.16 -1.95
C PHE A 317 -19.10 -14.38 -3.27
N LYS A 318 -18.41 -14.87 -4.28
CA LYS A 318 -18.34 -14.26 -5.61
C LYS A 318 -19.71 -14.15 -6.29
N ALA A 319 -20.57 -15.13 -6.07
CA ALA A 319 -21.95 -15.14 -6.55
C ALA A 319 -22.90 -14.21 -5.74
N GLY A 320 -22.42 -13.60 -4.66
CA GLY A 320 -23.24 -12.79 -3.75
C GLY A 320 -24.21 -13.58 -2.89
N ALA A 321 -24.05 -14.92 -2.82
CA ALA A 321 -24.89 -15.78 -1.99
C ALA A 321 -24.59 -15.63 -0.49
N ILE A 322 -23.38 -15.20 -0.14
CA ILE A 322 -22.95 -14.91 1.22
C ILE A 322 -22.19 -13.59 1.26
N SER A 323 -22.22 -12.93 2.42
CA SER A 323 -21.41 -11.71 2.67
C SER A 323 -19.94 -12.05 2.89
N GLN A 324 -19.07 -11.02 2.84
CA GLN A 324 -17.65 -11.17 3.17
C GLN A 324 -17.45 -11.70 4.59
N GLU A 325 -18.21 -11.22 5.57
CA GLU A 325 -18.14 -11.69 6.95
C GLU A 325 -18.51 -13.17 7.04
N GLN A 326 -19.60 -13.60 6.39
CA GLN A 326 -19.98 -15.01 6.34
C GLN A 326 -18.94 -15.89 5.62
N ALA A 327 -18.27 -15.36 4.61
CA ALA A 327 -17.17 -16.07 3.95
C ALA A 327 -15.97 -16.23 4.89
N ALA A 328 -15.58 -15.16 5.60
CA ALA A 328 -14.51 -15.22 6.61
C ALA A 328 -14.84 -16.20 7.73
N GLU A 329 -16.07 -16.19 8.27
CA GLU A 329 -16.51 -17.14 9.28
C GLU A 329 -16.40 -18.60 8.81
N ARG A 330 -16.89 -18.89 7.59
CA ARG A 330 -16.85 -20.24 7.02
C ARG A 330 -15.43 -20.70 6.73
N MET A 331 -14.58 -19.84 6.18
CA MET A 331 -13.17 -20.15 5.93
C MET A 331 -12.40 -20.33 7.23
N GLY A 332 -12.59 -19.45 8.21
CA GLY A 332 -11.98 -19.56 9.53
C GLY A 332 -12.36 -20.85 10.26
N ALA A 333 -13.62 -21.28 10.15
CA ALA A 333 -14.07 -22.56 10.70
C ALA A 333 -13.40 -23.78 10.04
N LEU A 334 -13.05 -23.69 8.76
CA LEU A 334 -12.27 -24.72 8.07
C LEU A 334 -10.82 -24.69 8.56
N VAL A 335 -10.17 -23.50 8.62
CA VAL A 335 -8.79 -23.33 9.11
C VAL A 335 -8.65 -23.83 10.55
N ALA A 336 -9.61 -23.58 11.42
CA ALA A 336 -9.59 -24.02 12.82
C ALA A 336 -9.30 -25.52 13.00
N ASN A 337 -9.69 -26.34 12.03
CA ASN A 337 -9.50 -27.80 12.03
C ASN A 337 -8.22 -28.24 11.29
N GLU A 338 -7.55 -27.35 10.57
CA GLU A 338 -6.27 -27.67 9.94
C GLU A 338 -5.13 -27.69 10.95
N ARG A 339 -3.99 -28.25 10.54
CA ARG A 339 -2.79 -28.28 11.35
C ARG A 339 -1.82 -27.20 10.90
N THR A 340 -1.16 -26.56 11.86
CA THR A 340 -0.09 -25.59 11.57
C THR A 340 0.99 -26.21 10.69
N SER A 341 1.57 -25.43 9.81
CA SER A 341 2.64 -25.87 8.89
C SER A 341 3.96 -26.19 9.62
N VAL A 342 4.20 -25.54 10.75
CA VAL A 342 5.42 -25.67 11.56
C VAL A 342 5.16 -26.50 12.83
N PRO A 343 6.17 -27.20 13.38
CA PRO A 343 6.08 -27.91 14.66
C PRO A 343 5.78 -26.97 15.86
N PRO A 344 5.05 -27.45 16.86
CA PRO A 344 4.33 -28.71 16.90
C PRO A 344 3.06 -28.62 16.02
N LYS A 345 2.85 -29.58 15.12
CA LYS A 345 1.72 -29.59 14.18
C LYS A 345 0.38 -29.80 14.90
N LYS A 346 -0.06 -28.80 15.67
CA LYS A 346 -1.35 -28.75 16.36
C LYS A 346 -2.44 -28.24 15.40
N ARG A 347 -3.71 -28.51 15.72
CA ARG A 347 -4.79 -27.78 15.04
C ARG A 347 -4.65 -26.29 15.35
N TYR A 348 -5.02 -25.43 14.40
CA TYR A 348 -4.98 -23.98 14.61
C TYR A 348 -5.76 -23.57 15.86
N LEU A 349 -6.96 -24.14 16.06
CA LEU A 349 -7.76 -23.90 17.26
C LEU A 349 -7.02 -24.19 18.56
N ASP A 350 -6.29 -25.32 18.63
CA ASP A 350 -5.52 -25.71 19.80
C ASP A 350 -4.26 -24.86 19.95
N TYR A 351 -3.59 -24.53 18.85
CA TYR A 351 -2.38 -23.73 18.82
C TYR A 351 -2.61 -22.32 19.39
N TYR A 352 -3.60 -21.61 18.87
CA TYR A 352 -3.98 -20.29 19.37
C TYR A 352 -4.54 -20.36 20.81
N GLY A 353 -5.36 -21.36 21.09
CA GLY A 353 -5.91 -21.56 22.44
C GLY A 353 -4.81 -21.76 23.50
N ASP A 354 -3.77 -22.53 23.20
CA ASP A 354 -2.64 -22.74 24.13
C ASP A 354 -1.86 -21.44 24.30
N SER A 355 -1.57 -20.71 23.23
CA SER A 355 -0.86 -19.41 23.27
C SER A 355 -1.59 -18.37 24.14
N TYR A 356 -2.90 -18.26 24.01
CA TYR A 356 -3.68 -17.31 24.80
C TYR A 356 -3.84 -17.73 26.25
N ARG A 357 -3.88 -19.03 26.54
CA ARG A 357 -3.85 -19.53 27.92
C ARG A 357 -2.53 -19.17 28.59
N GLU A 358 -1.41 -19.40 27.92
CA GLU A 358 -0.08 -19.05 28.40
C GLU A 358 0.07 -17.54 28.60
N TYR A 359 -0.40 -16.75 27.60
CA TYR A 359 -0.37 -15.28 27.70
C TYR A 359 -1.16 -14.77 28.91
N TRP A 360 -2.36 -15.32 29.15
CA TRP A 360 -3.17 -14.96 30.32
C TRP A 360 -2.44 -15.29 31.63
N ASP A 361 -1.95 -16.50 31.74
CA ASP A 361 -1.32 -16.98 32.97
C ASP A 361 -0.02 -16.20 33.29
N THR A 362 0.70 -15.76 32.26
CA THR A 362 1.98 -15.05 32.41
C THR A 362 1.80 -13.54 32.59
N ASN A 363 0.87 -12.91 31.88
CA ASN A 363 0.81 -11.45 31.77
C ASN A 363 -0.41 -10.84 32.44
N ILE A 364 -1.53 -11.54 32.55
CA ILE A 364 -2.79 -10.98 33.03
C ILE A 364 -3.09 -11.42 34.47
N ALA A 365 -3.05 -12.72 34.76
CA ALA A 365 -3.37 -13.26 36.07
C ALA A 365 -2.53 -12.64 37.20
N PRO A 366 -1.21 -12.42 37.05
CA PRO A 366 -0.40 -11.80 38.10
C PRO A 366 -0.78 -10.36 38.45
N THR A 367 -1.38 -9.62 37.48
CA THR A 367 -1.74 -8.21 37.67
C THR A 367 -3.10 -8.03 38.31
N ARG A 368 -3.92 -9.08 38.37
CA ARG A 368 -5.30 -9.03 38.90
C ARG A 368 -5.43 -9.30 40.38
N GLY A 369 -4.32 -9.60 41.07
CA GLY A 369 -4.33 -9.95 42.48
C GLY A 369 -5.04 -11.28 42.74
N THR A 370 -4.51 -12.10 43.61
CA THR A 370 -5.27 -13.25 44.14
C THR A 370 -6.46 -12.74 44.93
N PRO A 371 -7.68 -13.29 44.76
CA PRO A 371 -8.85 -12.88 45.53
C PRO A 371 -8.67 -13.11 47.01
#